data_23987f53677fa0def873825b72994394
#
_entry.id   23987f53677fa0def873825b72994394
#
_cell.length_a   1.000
_cell.length_b   1.000
_cell.length_c   1.000
_cell.angle_alpha   90.00
_cell.angle_beta   90.00
_cell.angle_gamma   90.00
#
_symmetry.space_group_name_H-M   'P 1'
#
loop_
_entity.id
_entity.type
_entity.pdbx_description
1 polymer ?
#
loop_
_entity_poly.entity_id
_entity_poly.type
_entity_poly.pdbx_seq_one_letter_code
_entity_poly.pdbx_strand_id
1 'polypeptide(L)'
;MKKSYVVIGMGRFGSSVAERLYELGNEVLAIDTDPDKVQRMESKVTCAVVADARDEEVLRSLGARSCDCAVVAIGSDLATCIIATLNLKDLGVPQVICKATDELRKKALEKVGADRVVIP
;
A
#
# COMPACT_ATOMS: atom_id res chain seq x y z
N MET A 1 19.30 3.87 -7.07
CA MET A 1 18.62 5.16 -6.90
C MET A 1 17.45 5.00 -5.94
N LYS A 2 17.33 5.93 -5.01
CA LYS A 2 16.28 5.91 -3.98
C LYS A 2 14.92 6.26 -4.55
N LYS A 3 13.90 5.46 -4.25
CA LYS A 3 12.52 5.73 -4.61
C LYS A 3 11.67 5.82 -3.36
N SER A 4 10.45 6.29 -3.48
CA SER A 4 9.49 6.38 -2.39
C SER A 4 8.30 5.49 -2.65
N TYR A 5 7.92 4.73 -1.61
CA TYR A 5 6.83 3.78 -1.66
C TYR A 5 5.87 4.04 -0.51
N VAL A 6 4.58 3.84 -0.77
CA VAL A 6 3.60 3.70 0.29
C VAL A 6 3.09 2.25 0.25
N VAL A 7 3.15 1.58 1.40
CA VAL A 7 2.68 0.19 1.52
C VAL A 7 1.51 0.17 2.49
N ILE A 8 0.36 -0.29 2.01
CA ILE A 8 -0.89 -0.28 2.75
C ILE A 8 -1.24 -1.71 3.15
N GLY A 9 -1.36 -1.94 4.45
CA GLY A 9 -1.62 -3.26 5.01
C GLY A 9 -0.34 -3.93 5.50
N MET A 10 -0.22 -4.05 6.82
CA MET A 10 0.98 -4.59 7.47
C MET A 10 0.75 -6.01 7.98
N GLY A 11 0.04 -6.81 7.22
CA GLY A 11 -0.03 -8.24 7.44
C GLY A 11 1.29 -8.89 7.03
N ARG A 12 1.27 -10.20 6.87
CA ARG A 12 2.49 -10.96 6.57
C ARG A 12 3.16 -10.50 5.27
N PHE A 13 2.38 -10.35 4.21
CA PHE A 13 2.91 -9.94 2.91
C PHE A 13 3.35 -8.48 2.92
N GLY A 14 2.47 -7.57 3.36
CA GLY A 14 2.76 -6.14 3.33
C GLY A 14 3.95 -5.75 4.19
N SER A 15 4.06 -6.31 5.40
CA SER A 15 5.19 -6.01 6.28
C SER A 15 6.51 -6.51 5.68
N SER A 16 6.51 -7.67 5.05
CA SER A 16 7.70 -8.20 4.39
C SER A 16 8.13 -7.33 3.22
N VAL A 17 7.19 -6.88 2.41
CA VAL A 17 7.46 -6.00 1.28
C VAL A 17 8.01 -4.66 1.77
N ALA A 18 7.37 -4.07 2.76
CA ALA A 18 7.79 -2.77 3.30
C ALA A 18 9.21 -2.84 3.87
N GLU A 19 9.50 -3.85 4.68
CA GLU A 19 10.82 -4.03 5.27
C GLU A 19 11.89 -4.25 4.21
N ARG A 20 11.60 -5.07 3.21
CA ARG A 20 12.57 -5.35 2.15
C ARG A 20 12.85 -4.11 1.30
N LEU A 21 11.84 -3.33 0.96
CA LEU A 21 12.04 -2.08 0.23
C LEU A 21 12.91 -1.11 1.01
N TYR A 22 12.70 -1.03 2.32
CA TYR A 22 13.50 -0.17 3.17
C TYR A 22 14.96 -0.65 3.25
N GLU A 23 15.17 -1.96 3.38
CA GLU A 23 16.52 -2.54 3.40
C GLU A 23 17.29 -2.26 2.11
N LEU A 24 16.56 -2.16 0.99
CA LEU A 24 17.15 -1.84 -0.31
C LEU A 24 17.46 -0.36 -0.49
N GLY A 25 17.22 0.47 0.52
CA GLY A 25 17.58 1.89 0.50
C GLY A 25 16.47 2.83 0.08
N ASN A 26 15.25 2.37 -0.03
CA ASN A 26 14.12 3.21 -0.43
C ASN A 26 13.45 3.88 0.78
N GLU A 27 12.72 4.97 0.52
CA GLU A 27 11.81 5.55 1.51
C GLU A 27 10.51 4.75 1.50
N VAL A 28 10.04 4.39 2.69
CA VAL A 28 8.82 3.58 2.83
C VAL A 28 7.90 4.18 3.87
N LEU A 29 6.68 4.52 3.46
CA LEU A 29 5.59 4.88 4.34
C LEU A 29 4.71 3.64 4.49
N ALA A 30 4.62 3.10 5.70
CA ALA A 30 3.80 1.93 6.01
C ALA A 30 2.51 2.39 6.68
N ILE A 31 1.37 1.90 6.21
CA ILE A 31 0.05 2.27 6.69
C ILE A 31 -0.75 1.03 7.06
N ASP A 32 -1.37 1.06 8.23
CA ASP A 32 -2.33 0.05 8.65
C ASP A 32 -3.30 0.68 9.64
N THR A 33 -4.51 0.15 9.75
CA THR A 33 -5.48 0.62 10.73
C THR A 33 -5.22 0.07 12.13
N ASP A 34 -4.42 -1.00 12.24
CA ASP A 34 -4.10 -1.65 13.51
C ASP A 34 -2.85 -1.02 14.14
N PRO A 35 -3.00 -0.34 15.30
CA PRO A 35 -1.86 0.30 15.95
C PRO A 35 -0.72 -0.65 16.33
N ASP A 36 -1.03 -1.89 16.67
CA ASP A 36 -0.01 -2.87 17.05
C ASP A 36 0.87 -3.26 15.85
N LYS A 37 0.25 -3.42 14.69
CA LYS A 37 0.99 -3.71 13.46
C LYS A 37 1.87 -2.54 13.05
N VAL A 38 1.36 -1.32 13.18
CA VAL A 38 2.12 -0.11 12.88
C VAL A 38 3.32 0.00 13.81
N GLN A 39 3.12 -0.22 15.10
CA GLN A 39 4.20 -0.13 16.08
C GLN A 39 5.34 -1.10 15.76
N ARG A 40 5.03 -2.31 15.32
CA ARG A 40 6.06 -3.29 14.96
C ARG A 40 6.90 -2.85 13.77
N MET A 41 6.38 -1.95 12.94
CA MET A 41 7.07 -1.49 11.73
C MET A 41 7.89 -0.22 11.93
N GLU A 42 7.72 0.49 13.05
CA GLU A 42 8.35 1.80 13.27
C GLU A 42 9.88 1.78 13.11
N SER A 43 10.53 0.72 13.54
CA SER A 43 12.00 0.59 13.43
C SER A 43 12.45 -0.05 12.11
N LYS A 44 11.53 -0.44 11.25
CA LYS A 44 11.82 -1.23 10.05
C LYS A 44 11.53 -0.50 8.74
N VAL A 45 10.95 0.69 8.82
CA VAL A 45 10.62 1.51 7.65
C VAL A 45 10.89 2.98 7.97
N THR A 46 10.78 3.83 6.97
CA THR A 46 11.01 5.27 7.15
C THR A 46 9.96 5.90 8.05
N CYS A 47 8.70 5.56 7.85
CA CYS A 47 7.59 6.08 8.64
C CYS A 47 6.47 5.05 8.66
N ALA A 48 5.90 4.81 9.85
CA ALA A 48 4.76 3.92 10.01
C ALA A 48 3.62 4.68 10.68
N VAL A 49 2.42 4.63 10.11
CA VAL A 49 1.30 5.47 10.53
C VAL A 49 0.01 4.65 10.61
N VAL A 50 -0.76 4.90 11.66
CA VAL A 50 -2.13 4.36 11.78
C VAL A 50 -3.04 5.24 10.93
N ALA A 51 -3.60 4.67 9.88
CA ALA A 51 -4.47 5.40 8.97
C ALA A 51 -5.34 4.43 8.18
N ASP A 52 -6.46 4.94 7.65
CA ASP A 52 -7.38 4.18 6.82
C ASP A 52 -7.24 4.64 5.36
N ALA A 53 -6.79 3.75 4.50
CA ALA A 53 -6.58 4.05 3.09
C ALA A 53 -7.88 4.28 2.31
N ARG A 54 -9.04 4.04 2.91
CA ARG A 54 -10.32 4.40 2.31
C ARG A 54 -10.58 5.90 2.37
N ASP A 55 -9.82 6.63 3.18
CA ASP A 55 -9.94 8.08 3.31
C ASP A 55 -8.88 8.76 2.45
N GLU A 56 -9.32 9.31 1.31
CA GLU A 56 -8.42 9.96 0.34
C GLU A 56 -7.70 11.16 0.94
N GLU A 57 -8.39 11.95 1.77
CA GLU A 57 -7.78 13.12 2.40
C GLU A 57 -6.65 12.74 3.35
N VAL A 58 -6.81 11.63 4.06
CA VAL A 58 -5.75 11.12 4.93
C VAL A 58 -4.53 10.72 4.10
N LEU A 59 -4.74 10.00 3.00
CA LEU A 59 -3.64 9.63 2.09
C LEU A 59 -2.93 10.87 1.54
N ARG A 60 -3.71 11.88 1.16
CA ARG A 60 -3.14 13.14 0.66
C ARG A 60 -2.30 13.82 1.74
N SER A 61 -2.81 13.91 2.96
CA SER A 61 -2.10 14.56 4.06
C SER A 61 -0.82 13.84 4.45
N LEU A 62 -0.74 12.53 4.21
CA LEU A 62 0.46 11.73 4.48
C LEU A 62 1.48 11.80 3.34
N GLY A 63 1.16 12.49 2.25
CA GLY A 63 2.09 12.64 1.14
C GLY A 63 2.09 11.47 0.16
N ALA A 64 1.06 10.63 0.17
CA ALA A 64 1.00 9.45 -0.71
C ALA A 64 1.13 9.81 -2.19
N ARG A 65 0.57 10.95 -2.60
CA ARG A 65 0.62 11.36 -4.02
C ARG A 65 2.04 11.66 -4.52
N SER A 66 2.98 11.88 -3.62
CA SER A 66 4.38 12.14 -3.97
C SER A 66 5.20 10.84 -4.06
N CYS A 67 4.60 9.70 -3.76
CA CYS A 67 5.30 8.43 -3.85
C CYS A 67 5.39 7.94 -5.30
N ASP A 68 6.46 7.22 -5.60
CA ASP A 68 6.66 6.64 -6.93
C ASP A 68 5.75 5.44 -7.17
N CYS A 69 5.46 4.71 -6.11
CA CYS A 69 4.69 3.48 -6.21
C CYS A 69 3.92 3.24 -4.91
N ALA A 70 2.71 2.72 -5.03
CA ALA A 70 1.90 2.27 -3.90
C ALA A 70 1.69 0.77 -4.00
N VAL A 71 1.79 0.08 -2.87
CA VAL A 71 1.50 -1.34 -2.76
C VAL A 71 0.31 -1.53 -1.84
N VAL A 72 -0.79 -2.05 -2.39
CA VAL A 72 -2.01 -2.34 -1.62
C VAL A 72 -1.98 -3.81 -1.24
N ALA A 73 -1.62 -4.08 0.01
CA ALA A 73 -1.39 -5.43 0.52
C ALA A 73 -2.44 -5.86 1.54
N ILE A 74 -3.68 -5.42 1.37
CA ILE A 74 -4.80 -5.76 2.23
C ILE A 74 -5.32 -7.14 1.81
N GLY A 75 -5.32 -8.10 2.73
CA GLY A 75 -5.50 -9.51 2.36
C GLY A 75 -6.93 -9.95 2.08
N SER A 76 -7.90 -9.51 2.88
CA SER A 76 -9.19 -10.19 2.92
C SER A 76 -10.39 -9.36 2.46
N ASP A 77 -10.28 -8.03 2.43
CA ASP A 77 -11.41 -7.16 2.10
C ASP A 77 -11.24 -6.54 0.72
N LEU A 78 -11.89 -7.14 -0.27
CA LEU A 78 -11.82 -6.66 -1.65
C LEU A 78 -12.35 -5.23 -1.78
N ALA A 79 -13.41 -4.89 -1.07
CA ALA A 79 -13.98 -3.54 -1.14
C ALA A 79 -12.96 -2.50 -0.69
N THR A 80 -12.25 -2.75 0.40
CA THR A 80 -11.21 -1.84 0.88
C THR A 80 -10.05 -1.74 -0.11
N CYS A 81 -9.64 -2.86 -0.72
CA CYS A 81 -8.61 -2.85 -1.76
C CYS A 81 -9.01 -2.00 -2.96
N ILE A 82 -10.25 -2.11 -3.39
CA ILE A 82 -10.78 -1.33 -4.51
C ILE A 82 -10.78 0.16 -4.18
N ILE A 83 -11.30 0.52 -3.02
CA ILE A 83 -11.38 1.92 -2.61
C ILE A 83 -9.99 2.53 -2.46
N ALA A 84 -9.08 1.82 -1.82
CA ALA A 84 -7.69 2.28 -1.68
C ALA A 84 -7.03 2.48 -3.04
N THR A 85 -7.24 1.55 -3.97
CA THR A 85 -6.69 1.65 -5.32
C THR A 85 -7.23 2.86 -6.05
N LEU A 86 -8.54 3.09 -5.99
CA LEU A 86 -9.17 4.25 -6.61
C LEU A 86 -8.63 5.55 -6.03
N ASN A 87 -8.50 5.63 -4.70
CA ASN A 87 -7.95 6.81 -4.04
C ASN A 87 -6.51 7.10 -4.49
N LEU A 88 -5.68 6.08 -4.56
CA LEU A 88 -4.29 6.24 -4.97
C LEU A 88 -4.17 6.69 -6.42
N LYS A 89 -4.99 6.12 -7.31
CA LYS A 89 -5.00 6.54 -8.72
C LYS A 89 -5.52 7.96 -8.86
N ASP A 90 -6.55 8.34 -8.12
CA ASP A 90 -7.08 9.71 -8.14
C ASP A 90 -6.05 10.72 -7.63
N LEU A 91 -5.22 10.34 -6.67
CA LEU A 91 -4.14 11.20 -6.18
C LEU A 91 -2.98 11.32 -7.17
N GLY A 92 -2.98 10.50 -8.22
CA GLY A 92 -1.94 10.56 -9.25
C GLY A 92 -0.70 9.74 -8.96
N VAL A 93 -0.78 8.75 -8.06
CA VAL A 93 0.35 7.84 -7.83
C VAL A 93 0.66 7.10 -9.13
N PRO A 94 1.89 7.19 -9.65
CA PRO A 94 2.20 6.66 -10.98
C PRO A 94 2.00 5.17 -11.14
N GLN A 95 2.28 4.41 -10.08
CA GLN A 95 2.17 2.96 -10.15
C GLN A 95 1.52 2.41 -8.89
N VAL A 96 0.44 1.65 -9.07
CA VAL A 96 -0.27 0.99 -7.97
C VAL A 96 -0.24 -0.51 -8.20
N ILE A 97 0.38 -1.23 -7.26
CA ILE A 97 0.49 -2.68 -7.28
C ILE A 97 -0.41 -3.23 -6.17
N CYS A 98 -1.27 -4.16 -6.52
CA CYS A 98 -2.19 -4.78 -5.56
C CYS A 98 -1.86 -6.25 -5.35
N LYS A 99 -2.14 -6.73 -4.15
CA LYS A 99 -2.15 -8.15 -3.83
C LYS A 99 -3.57 -8.67 -4.01
N ALA A 100 -3.71 -9.82 -4.66
CA ALA A 100 -4.98 -10.53 -4.74
C ALA A 100 -4.81 -11.97 -4.26
N THR A 101 -5.91 -12.58 -3.80
CA THR A 101 -5.89 -13.95 -3.32
C THR A 101 -6.27 -14.96 -4.40
N ASP A 102 -6.87 -14.50 -5.50
CA ASP A 102 -7.29 -15.36 -6.60
C ASP A 102 -7.42 -14.57 -7.91
N GLU A 103 -7.65 -15.29 -9.00
CA GLU A 103 -7.74 -14.69 -10.34
C GLU A 103 -8.95 -13.77 -10.52
N LEU A 104 -10.06 -14.06 -9.86
CA LEU A 104 -11.26 -13.21 -9.97
C LEU A 104 -11.02 -11.85 -9.33
N ARG A 105 -10.43 -11.83 -8.15
CA ARG A 105 -10.08 -10.57 -7.47
C ARG A 105 -9.01 -9.82 -8.22
N LYS A 106 -8.04 -10.51 -8.80
CA LYS A 106 -7.02 -9.90 -9.66
C LYS A 106 -7.68 -9.15 -10.82
N LYS A 107 -8.61 -9.80 -11.50
CA LYS A 107 -9.33 -9.19 -12.62
C LYS A 107 -10.08 -7.94 -12.19
N ALA A 108 -10.75 -7.99 -11.03
CA ALA A 108 -11.49 -6.84 -10.51
C ALA A 108 -10.54 -5.66 -10.24
N LEU A 109 -9.40 -5.91 -9.60
CA LEU A 109 -8.43 -4.88 -9.27
C LEU A 109 -7.79 -4.27 -10.51
N GLU A 110 -7.51 -5.08 -11.52
CA GLU A 110 -7.00 -4.58 -12.80
C GLU A 110 -8.02 -3.66 -13.48
N LYS A 111 -9.28 -4.01 -13.41
CA LYS A 111 -10.35 -3.20 -14.02
C LYS A 111 -10.56 -1.86 -13.34
N VAL A 112 -10.31 -1.78 -12.04
CA VAL A 112 -10.44 -0.50 -11.31
C VAL A 112 -9.21 0.37 -11.41
N GLY A 113 -8.15 -0.09 -12.08
CA GLY A 113 -7.01 0.75 -12.36
C GLY A 113 -5.68 0.36 -11.75
N ALA A 114 -5.59 -0.80 -11.08
CA ALA A 114 -4.30 -1.27 -10.60
C ALA A 114 -3.37 -1.49 -11.80
N ASP A 115 -2.14 -0.98 -11.70
CA ASP A 115 -1.17 -1.13 -12.77
C ASP A 115 -0.61 -2.54 -12.82
N ARG A 116 -0.57 -3.20 -11.68
CA ARG A 116 -0.11 -4.58 -11.57
C ARG A 116 -0.79 -5.26 -10.39
N VAL A 117 -1.14 -6.53 -10.54
CA VAL A 117 -1.70 -7.33 -9.46
C VAL A 117 -0.91 -8.62 -9.33
N VAL A 118 -0.53 -8.96 -8.11
CA VAL A 118 0.21 -10.19 -7.81
C VAL A 118 -0.63 -11.11 -6.94
N ILE A 119 -0.46 -12.41 -7.17
CA ILE A 119 -1.06 -13.47 -6.33
C ILE A 119 0.13 -14.19 -5.70
N PRO A 120 0.48 -13.83 -4.45
CA PRO A 120 1.65 -14.42 -3.80
C PRO A 120 1.45 -15.88 -3.41
#